data_ca1566bb14efb8724c8029195d28fd2a
#
_entry.id   ca1566bb14efb8724c8029195d28fd2a
#
_cell.length_a   1.000
_cell.length_b   1.000
_cell.length_c   1.000
_cell.angle_alpha   90.00
_cell.angle_beta   90.00
_cell.angle_gamma   90.00
#
_symmetry.space_group_name_H-M   'P 1'
#
loop_
_entity.id
_entity.type
_entity.pdbx_description
1 polymer ?
#
loop_
_entity_poly.entity_id
_entity_poly.type
_entity_poly.pdbx_seq_one_letter_code
_entity_poly.pdbx_strand_id
1 'polypeptide(L)'
;MGLVVAWACETANVADNTFQWLIRQFEERMIVLSDTGFHAAEGDPTNLKLCQRGAWEDRMLVETVLSMLTLVCHFKKVMHRGWAYFQARLAFTMAAFHVLVQWHGLQPNASGFVPLSMAEFSL
;
A
#
# COMPACT_ATOMS: atom_id res chain seq x y z
N MET A 1 3.43 11.52 3.08
CA MET A 1 2.80 10.24 2.69
C MET A 1 3.83 9.15 2.75
N GLY A 2 3.48 7.90 2.63
CA GLY A 2 4.33 6.73 2.88
C GLY A 2 3.68 5.78 3.88
N LEU A 3 2.43 6.07 4.28
CA LEU A 3 1.65 5.23 5.18
C LEU A 3 0.61 4.44 4.39
N VAL A 4 0.33 3.23 4.85
CA VAL A 4 -0.79 2.41 4.34
C VAL A 4 -2.05 2.84 5.07
N VAL A 5 -2.97 3.51 4.37
CA VAL A 5 -4.22 4.01 4.95
C VAL A 5 -5.35 3.00 4.89
N ALA A 6 -5.30 2.09 3.93
CA ALA A 6 -6.24 0.98 3.78
C ALA A 6 -5.58 -0.15 3.00
N TRP A 7 -6.08 -1.34 3.17
CA TRP A 7 -5.64 -2.51 2.42
C TRP A 7 -6.76 -3.54 2.28
N ALA A 8 -6.68 -4.32 1.23
CA ALA A 8 -7.53 -5.48 1.02
C ALA A 8 -6.72 -6.58 0.35
N CYS A 9 -7.17 -7.80 0.45
CA CYS A 9 -6.55 -8.92 -0.24
C CYS A 9 -7.60 -9.89 -0.77
N GLU A 10 -7.29 -10.46 -1.90
CA GLU A 10 -8.05 -11.51 -2.58
C GLU A 10 -7.11 -12.56 -3.15
N THR A 11 -7.67 -13.62 -3.69
CA THR A 11 -6.90 -14.65 -4.38
C THR A 11 -6.27 -14.11 -5.67
N ALA A 12 -5.13 -14.65 -6.07
CA ALA A 12 -4.33 -14.14 -7.18
C ALA A 12 -5.02 -14.15 -8.57
N ASN A 13 -6.16 -14.83 -8.69
CA ASN A 13 -6.93 -14.90 -9.93
C ASN A 13 -7.99 -13.80 -10.07
N VAL A 14 -8.09 -12.90 -9.09
CA VAL A 14 -9.03 -11.77 -9.09
C VAL A 14 -8.38 -10.58 -9.82
N ALA A 15 -9.15 -9.93 -10.70
CA ALA A 15 -8.66 -8.76 -11.43
C ALA A 15 -8.51 -7.53 -10.52
N ASP A 16 -7.54 -6.68 -10.81
CA ASP A 16 -7.22 -5.50 -10.00
C ASP A 16 -8.39 -4.51 -9.88
N ASN A 17 -9.21 -4.38 -10.92
CA ASN A 17 -10.39 -3.52 -10.90
C ASN A 17 -11.46 -3.95 -9.89
N THR A 18 -11.41 -5.18 -9.38
CA THR A 18 -12.26 -5.64 -8.27
C THR A 18 -12.06 -4.81 -7.01
N PHE A 19 -10.89 -4.21 -6.83
CA PHE A 19 -10.57 -3.37 -5.67
C PHE A 19 -11.03 -1.91 -5.80
N GLN A 20 -11.75 -1.53 -6.84
CA GLN A 20 -12.26 -0.16 -7.01
C GLN A 20 -13.14 0.29 -5.84
N TRP A 21 -13.84 -0.64 -5.17
CA TRP A 21 -14.63 -0.33 -3.98
C TRP A 21 -13.78 0.29 -2.86
N LEU A 22 -12.53 -0.16 -2.71
CA LEU A 22 -11.61 0.41 -1.73
C LEU A 22 -11.22 1.85 -2.09
N ILE A 23 -11.03 2.13 -3.37
CA ILE A 23 -10.70 3.46 -3.88
C ILE A 23 -11.89 4.42 -3.68
N ARG A 24 -13.11 3.95 -3.95
CA ARG A 24 -14.35 4.74 -3.79
C ARG A 24 -14.58 5.23 -2.36
N GLN A 25 -14.11 4.51 -1.35
CA GLN A 25 -14.22 4.94 0.05
C GLN A 25 -13.49 6.26 0.34
N PHE A 26 -12.58 6.67 -0.52
CA PHE A 26 -11.76 7.86 -0.36
C PHE A 26 -12.02 8.95 -1.41
N GLU A 27 -13.12 8.87 -2.17
CA GLU A 27 -13.41 9.79 -3.27
C GLU A 27 -13.36 11.27 -2.87
N GLU A 28 -13.80 11.61 -1.66
CA GLU A 28 -13.81 12.99 -1.17
C GLU A 28 -12.51 13.42 -0.49
N ARG A 29 -11.58 12.50 -0.27
CA ARG A 29 -10.42 12.74 0.61
C ARG A 29 -9.07 12.64 -0.07
N MET A 30 -8.95 11.81 -1.10
CA MET A 30 -7.67 11.59 -1.77
C MET A 30 -7.82 11.17 -3.23
N ILE A 31 -6.82 11.54 -4.01
CA ILE A 31 -6.63 11.03 -5.36
C ILE A 31 -5.78 9.77 -5.26
N VAL A 32 -6.21 8.71 -5.91
CA VAL A 32 -5.52 7.42 -5.96
C VAL A 32 -4.87 7.27 -7.33
N LEU A 33 -3.56 7.08 -7.34
CA LEU A 33 -2.79 6.79 -8.55
C LEU A 33 -2.66 5.27 -8.72
N SER A 34 -2.98 4.78 -9.88
CA SER A 34 -2.89 3.35 -10.19
C SER A 34 -2.42 3.09 -11.62
N ASP A 35 -2.15 1.85 -11.92
CA ASP A 35 -1.91 1.40 -13.29
C ASP A 35 -3.23 1.12 -14.04
N THR A 36 -3.10 0.76 -15.31
CA THR A 36 -4.24 0.49 -16.19
C THR A 36 -5.07 -0.74 -15.81
N GLY A 37 -4.53 -1.63 -14.97
CA GLY A 37 -5.23 -2.82 -14.48
C GLY A 37 -6.45 -2.50 -13.61
N PHE A 38 -6.48 -1.29 -13.03
CA PHE A 38 -7.60 -0.83 -12.20
C PHE A 38 -8.75 -0.21 -13.00
N HIS A 39 -8.58 -0.01 -14.31
CA HIS A 39 -9.66 0.51 -15.17
C HIS A 39 -10.78 -0.53 -15.33
N ALA A 40 -12.02 -0.09 -15.23
CA ALA A 40 -13.21 -0.92 -15.44
C ALA A 40 -14.10 -0.35 -16.55
N ALA A 41 -14.65 -1.22 -17.38
CA ALA A 41 -15.57 -0.84 -18.46
C ALA A 41 -16.86 -0.18 -17.96
N GLU A 42 -17.26 -0.48 -16.73
CA GLU A 42 -18.48 0.07 -16.10
C GLU A 42 -18.29 1.49 -15.54
N GLY A 43 -17.10 2.02 -15.58
CA GLY A 43 -16.73 3.33 -15.10
C GLY A 43 -15.82 3.28 -13.86
N ASP A 44 -14.86 4.20 -13.83
CA ASP A 44 -13.89 4.32 -12.75
C ASP A 44 -14.39 5.23 -11.62
N PRO A 45 -13.89 5.07 -10.38
CA PRO A 45 -14.05 6.04 -9.32
C PRO A 45 -13.55 7.42 -9.75
N THR A 46 -14.22 8.48 -9.30
CA THR A 46 -13.87 9.87 -9.68
C THR A 46 -12.47 10.29 -9.21
N ASN A 47 -12.00 9.69 -8.14
CA ASN A 47 -10.69 9.94 -7.55
C ASN A 47 -9.57 9.03 -8.11
N LEU A 48 -9.89 8.13 -9.02
CA LEU A 48 -8.90 7.27 -9.66
C LEU A 48 -8.20 8.01 -10.82
N LYS A 49 -6.88 8.11 -10.75
CA LYS A 49 -6.04 8.57 -11.85
C LYS A 49 -5.12 7.46 -12.30
N LEU A 50 -5.24 7.10 -13.57
CA LEU A 50 -4.33 6.14 -14.19
C LEU A 50 -2.98 6.81 -14.45
N CYS A 51 -1.91 6.22 -13.91
CA CYS A 51 -0.55 6.68 -14.14
C CYS A 51 -0.13 6.35 -15.58
N GLN A 52 0.31 7.37 -16.30
CA GLN A 52 0.96 7.18 -17.60
C GLN A 52 2.40 6.65 -17.38
N ARG A 53 2.89 5.86 -18.35
CA ARG A 53 4.28 5.41 -18.33
C ARG A 53 5.21 6.62 -18.26
N GLY A 54 6.00 6.70 -17.19
CA GLY A 54 6.96 7.79 -16.96
C GLY A 54 6.72 8.65 -15.71
N ALA A 55 5.60 8.51 -15.02
CA ALA A 55 5.35 9.14 -13.72
C ALA A 55 6.02 8.33 -12.58
N TRP A 56 7.35 8.30 -12.56
CA TRP A 56 8.16 7.33 -11.82
C TRP A 56 8.38 7.64 -10.33
N GLU A 57 8.23 8.88 -9.90
CA GLU A 57 8.55 9.28 -8.52
C GLU A 57 7.58 8.65 -7.51
N ASP A 58 6.30 8.55 -7.85
CA ASP A 58 5.30 7.96 -6.97
C ASP A 58 5.45 6.44 -6.85
N ARG A 59 5.97 5.77 -7.90
CA ARG A 59 6.25 4.33 -7.88
C ARG A 59 7.35 3.97 -6.88
N MET A 60 8.38 4.80 -6.76
CA MET A 60 9.44 4.57 -5.78
C MET A 60 8.92 4.54 -4.35
N LEU A 61 7.90 5.33 -4.03
CA LEU A 61 7.26 5.31 -2.72
C LEU A 61 6.58 3.97 -2.44
N VAL A 62 5.84 3.43 -3.42
CA VAL A 62 5.21 2.10 -3.31
C VAL A 62 6.26 1.00 -3.12
N GLU A 63 7.34 1.03 -3.90
CA GLU A 63 8.43 0.07 -3.78
C GLU A 63 9.12 0.16 -2.42
N THR A 64 9.28 1.36 -1.86
CA THR A 64 9.84 1.55 -0.52
C THR A 64 8.93 0.94 0.54
N VAL A 65 7.62 1.21 0.51
CA VAL A 65 6.65 0.64 1.45
C VAL A 65 6.63 -0.88 1.35
N LEU A 66 6.61 -1.45 0.15
CA LEU A 66 6.67 -2.90 -0.06
C LEU A 66 7.96 -3.51 0.50
N SER A 67 9.09 -2.83 0.33
CA SER A 67 10.37 -3.27 0.89
C SER A 67 10.36 -3.23 2.42
N MET A 68 9.75 -2.23 3.02
CA MET A 68 9.56 -2.17 4.48
C MET A 68 8.72 -3.34 4.99
N LEU A 69 7.60 -3.63 4.33
CA LEU A 69 6.74 -4.76 4.71
C LEU A 69 7.45 -6.11 4.55
N THR A 70 8.21 -6.30 3.49
CA THR A 70 8.84 -7.59 3.19
C THR A 70 10.13 -7.82 3.95
N LEU A 71 10.97 -6.83 4.11
CA LEU A 71 12.30 -6.96 4.70
C LEU A 71 12.31 -6.63 6.20
N VAL A 72 11.70 -5.53 6.61
CA VAL A 72 11.68 -5.11 8.01
C VAL A 72 10.61 -5.87 8.79
N CYS A 73 9.39 -5.96 8.26
CA CYS A 73 8.29 -6.68 8.90
C CYS A 73 8.26 -8.18 8.56
N HIS A 74 9.27 -8.69 7.85
CA HIS A 74 9.45 -10.11 7.52
C HIS A 74 8.25 -10.78 6.81
N PHE A 75 7.52 -10.03 5.99
CA PHE A 75 6.38 -10.57 5.23
C PHE A 75 6.79 -11.40 4.00
N LYS A 76 8.09 -11.59 3.77
CA LYS A 76 8.62 -12.28 2.57
C LYS A 76 8.32 -13.78 2.52
N LYS A 77 8.26 -14.44 3.67
CA LYS A 77 8.02 -15.89 3.75
C LYS A 77 6.70 -16.16 4.45
N VAL A 78 5.64 -16.23 3.67
CA VAL A 78 4.32 -16.61 4.17
C VAL A 78 4.11 -18.09 3.92
N MET A 79 4.16 -18.89 4.98
CA MET A 79 4.01 -20.36 4.92
C MET A 79 2.62 -20.83 5.34
N HIS A 80 1.67 -19.92 5.51
CA HIS A 80 0.32 -20.26 5.93
C HIS A 80 -0.48 -20.87 4.77
N ARG A 81 -1.08 -22.04 5.01
CA ARG A 81 -1.92 -22.75 4.04
C ARG A 81 -3.39 -22.32 4.11
N GLY A 82 -3.82 -21.74 5.24
CA GLY A 82 -5.21 -21.29 5.43
C GLY A 82 -5.37 -19.80 5.14
N TRP A 83 -6.45 -19.45 4.44
CA TRP A 83 -6.76 -18.06 4.08
C TRP A 83 -6.87 -17.13 5.30
N ALA A 84 -7.55 -17.58 6.35
CA ALA A 84 -7.69 -16.82 7.59
C ALA A 84 -6.35 -16.50 8.25
N TYR A 85 -5.42 -17.45 8.25
CA TYR A 85 -4.07 -17.25 8.80
C TYR A 85 -3.25 -16.29 7.95
N PHE A 86 -3.40 -16.34 6.63
CA PHE A 86 -2.77 -15.38 5.73
C PHE A 86 -3.27 -13.96 5.98
N GLN A 87 -4.58 -13.78 6.06
CA GLN A 87 -5.19 -12.47 6.36
C GLN A 87 -4.75 -11.93 7.73
N ALA A 88 -4.72 -12.77 8.76
CA ALA A 88 -4.24 -12.39 10.08
C ALA A 88 -2.77 -11.96 10.02
N ARG A 89 -1.92 -12.71 9.33
CA ARG A 89 -0.51 -12.36 9.15
C ARG A 89 -0.34 -11.02 8.44
N LEU A 90 -1.12 -10.76 7.39
CA LEU A 90 -1.12 -9.50 6.68
C LEU A 90 -1.54 -8.34 7.59
N ALA A 91 -2.63 -8.52 8.35
CA ALA A 91 -3.12 -7.51 9.28
C ALA A 91 -2.07 -7.15 10.35
N PHE A 92 -1.42 -8.14 10.94
CA PHE A 92 -0.33 -7.92 11.90
C PHE A 92 0.88 -7.23 11.26
N THR A 93 1.21 -7.56 10.01
CA THR A 93 2.30 -6.90 9.28
C THR A 93 1.99 -5.41 9.05
N MET A 94 0.76 -5.08 8.65
CA MET A 94 0.33 -3.69 8.49
C MET A 94 0.36 -2.93 9.82
N ALA A 95 -0.11 -3.55 10.89
CA ALA A 95 -0.06 -2.96 12.24
C ALA A 95 1.38 -2.72 12.69
N ALA A 96 2.27 -3.69 12.49
CA ALA A 96 3.69 -3.56 12.83
C ALA A 96 4.37 -2.43 12.05
N PHE A 97 4.07 -2.29 10.77
CA PHE A 97 4.57 -1.19 9.94
C PHE A 97 4.16 0.18 10.52
N HIS A 98 2.90 0.36 10.86
CA HIS A 98 2.42 1.61 11.44
C HIS A 98 3.04 1.89 12.82
N VAL A 99 3.17 0.86 13.66
CA VAL A 99 3.83 0.99 14.96
C VAL A 99 5.30 1.41 14.79
N LEU A 100 6.02 0.82 13.84
CA LEU A 100 7.41 1.19 13.58
C LEU A 100 7.54 2.65 13.12
N VAL A 101 6.68 3.10 12.20
CA VAL A 101 6.66 4.50 11.76
C VAL A 101 6.41 5.44 12.93
N GLN A 102 5.45 5.12 13.79
CA GLN A 102 5.12 5.91 14.96
C GLN A 102 6.23 5.87 16.02
N TRP A 103 6.83 4.71 16.24
CA TRP A 103 7.90 4.52 17.21
C TRP A 103 9.13 5.35 16.87
N HIS A 104 9.50 5.40 15.60
CA HIS A 104 10.62 6.21 15.12
C HIS A 104 10.29 7.71 15.05
N GLY A 105 9.06 8.12 15.39
CA GLY A 105 8.65 9.51 15.42
C GLY A 105 8.74 10.21 14.08
N LEU A 106 8.57 9.47 12.97
CA LEU A 106 8.67 10.02 11.64
C LEU A 106 7.52 11.01 11.39
N GLN A 107 7.90 12.22 11.03
CA GLN A 107 6.96 13.30 10.73
C GLN A 107 6.98 13.62 9.24
N PRO A 108 5.85 14.06 8.66
CA PRO A 108 5.82 14.53 7.29
C PRO A 108 6.78 15.72 7.10
N ASN A 109 7.50 15.72 5.99
CA ASN A 109 8.30 16.86 5.57
C ASN A 109 7.40 18.01 5.07
N ALA A 110 8.00 19.13 4.62
CA ALA A 110 7.27 20.28 4.09
C ALA A 110 6.36 19.95 2.89
N SER A 111 6.66 18.89 2.15
CA SER A 111 5.86 18.37 1.02
C SER A 111 4.78 17.37 1.44
N GLY A 112 4.61 17.09 2.73
CA GLY A 112 3.65 16.14 3.26
C GLY A 112 4.06 14.66 3.13
N PHE A 113 5.31 14.38 2.80
CA PHE A 113 5.85 13.02 2.70
C PHE A 113 6.58 12.62 3.98
N VAL A 114 6.34 11.41 4.44
CA VAL A 114 7.12 10.79 5.51
C VAL A 114 8.34 10.14 4.87
N PRO A 115 9.57 10.57 5.22
CA PRO A 115 10.78 9.93 4.72
C PRO A 115 10.90 8.53 5.33
N LEU A 116 10.89 7.52 4.48
CA LEU A 116 11.07 6.13 4.87
C LEU A 116 12.44 5.65 4.39
N SER A 117 13.26 5.19 5.32
CA SER A 117 14.56 4.58 5.02
C SER A 117 14.69 3.26 5.75
N MET A 118 14.99 2.19 5.02
CA MET A 118 15.22 0.88 5.63
C MET A 118 16.36 0.88 6.63
N ALA A 119 17.36 1.75 6.43
CA ALA A 119 18.50 1.86 7.34
C ALA A 119 18.11 2.35 8.73
N GLU A 120 17.07 3.19 8.83
CA GLU A 120 16.55 3.69 10.10
C GLU A 120 15.73 2.64 10.86
N PHE A 121 15.23 1.62 10.16
CA PHE A 121 14.44 0.53 10.75
C PHE A 121 15.23 -0.76 10.95
N SER A 122 16.49 -0.80 10.58
CA SER A 122 17.35 -1.95 10.90
C SER A 122 17.65 -1.97 12.39
N LEU A 123 17.15 -2.99 13.02
CA LEU A 123 17.46 -3.30 14.42
C LEU A 123 18.83 -3.95 14.54
#